data_27aad7a969bae495d2e5e716ed89ad19
#
_entry.id   27aad7a969bae495d2e5e716ed89ad19
#
_cell.length_a   1.000
_cell.length_b   1.000
_cell.length_c   1.000
_cell.angle_alpha   90.00
_cell.angle_beta   90.00
_cell.angle_gamma   90.00
#
_symmetry.space_group_name_H-M   'P 1'
#
loop_
_entity.id
_entity.type
_entity.pdbx_description
1 polymer ?
#
loop_
_entity_poly.entity_id
_entity_poly.type
_entity_poly.pdbx_seq_one_letter_code
_entity_poly.pdbx_strand_id
1 'polypeptide(L)'
;MASHDDDTVEKANQMANIGVAIAEFPVTIEAAKVAADRGLMIAMGAPNAMRGQSYSGNLSARDVHAAGLLHILAADYHPAAILPAIKALQGHRPDGLAEAVRLASLNPARALGLTDRGEVAPEMRADICIIDANNRIVTTLSKGEIIFTNGTPIPMEPKA
;
A
#
# COMPACT_ATOMS: atom_id res chain seq x y z
N MET A 1 -13.15 -4.70 -9.85
CA MET A 1 -14.06 -3.55 -9.59
C MET A 1 -13.73 -3.01 -8.22
N ALA A 2 -13.79 -1.68 -8.00
CA ALA A 2 -13.62 -1.05 -6.69
C ALA A 2 -14.86 -0.22 -6.35
N SER A 3 -15.23 -0.14 -5.07
CA SER A 3 -16.15 0.86 -4.52
C SER A 3 -15.36 2.04 -3.97
N HIS A 4 -16.05 3.14 -3.66
CA HIS A 4 -15.42 4.34 -3.12
C HIS A 4 -16.32 5.01 -2.09
N ASP A 5 -15.71 5.47 -0.98
CA ASP A 5 -16.41 6.17 0.10
C ASP A 5 -17.62 5.40 0.65
N ASP A 6 -17.44 4.10 0.93
CA ASP A 6 -18.48 3.31 1.58
C ASP A 6 -18.63 3.78 3.03
N ASP A 7 -19.79 4.37 3.34
CA ASP A 7 -20.07 5.07 4.60
C ASP A 7 -20.89 4.25 5.59
N THR A 8 -21.58 3.21 5.10
CA THR A 8 -22.44 2.36 5.92
C THR A 8 -22.16 0.87 5.72
N VAL A 9 -22.58 0.08 6.70
CA VAL A 9 -22.53 -1.39 6.66
C VAL A 9 -23.37 -1.92 5.48
N GLU A 10 -24.52 -1.31 5.24
CA GLU A 10 -25.43 -1.69 4.15
C GLU A 10 -24.77 -1.49 2.80
N LYS A 11 -24.10 -0.36 2.57
CA LYS A 11 -23.39 -0.06 1.33
C LYS A 11 -22.22 -1.03 1.13
N ALA A 12 -21.42 -1.29 2.16
CA ALA A 12 -20.34 -2.26 2.11
C ALA A 12 -20.85 -3.67 1.71
N ASN A 13 -21.97 -4.12 2.28
CA ASN A 13 -22.59 -5.38 1.91
C ASN A 13 -23.13 -5.37 0.47
N GLN A 14 -23.73 -4.28 0.01
CA GLN A 14 -24.18 -4.15 -1.38
C GLN A 14 -23.01 -4.26 -2.37
N MET A 15 -21.89 -3.57 -2.09
CA MET A 15 -20.70 -3.61 -2.93
C MET A 15 -20.10 -5.03 -3.00
N ALA A 16 -20.05 -5.73 -1.86
CA ALA A 16 -19.63 -7.12 -1.82
C ALA A 16 -20.54 -8.03 -2.67
N ASN A 17 -21.87 -7.85 -2.58
CA ASN A 17 -22.85 -8.66 -3.31
C ASN A 17 -22.75 -8.50 -4.83
N ILE A 18 -22.34 -7.36 -5.34
CA ILE A 18 -22.12 -7.12 -6.78
C ILE A 18 -20.71 -7.46 -7.26
N GLY A 19 -19.88 -8.08 -6.40
CA GLY A 19 -18.55 -8.59 -6.77
C GLY A 19 -17.45 -7.54 -6.78
N VAL A 20 -17.56 -6.48 -5.98
CA VAL A 20 -16.45 -5.54 -5.73
C VAL A 20 -15.34 -6.26 -4.99
N ALA A 21 -14.10 -6.06 -5.39
CA ALA A 21 -12.92 -6.67 -4.79
C ALA A 21 -12.12 -5.73 -3.88
N ILE A 22 -12.28 -4.42 -4.06
CA ILE A 22 -11.53 -3.40 -3.33
C ILE A 22 -12.53 -2.35 -2.81
N ALA A 23 -12.54 -2.11 -1.49
CA ALA A 23 -13.21 -0.98 -0.88
C ALA A 23 -12.20 0.15 -0.69
N GLU A 24 -12.32 1.21 -1.51
CA GLU A 24 -11.44 2.37 -1.49
C GLU A 24 -12.02 3.45 -0.59
N PHE A 25 -11.23 3.86 0.39
CA PHE A 25 -11.55 4.92 1.36
C PHE A 25 -12.88 4.75 2.11
N PRO A 26 -13.14 3.58 2.75
CA PRO A 26 -14.32 3.45 3.59
C PRO A 26 -14.32 4.58 4.65
N VAL A 27 -15.51 5.15 4.88
CA VAL A 27 -15.68 6.36 5.71
C VAL A 27 -15.72 6.02 7.19
N THR A 28 -16.22 4.83 7.54
CA THR A 28 -16.36 4.36 8.93
C THR A 28 -15.62 3.06 9.15
N ILE A 29 -15.21 2.81 10.41
CA ILE A 29 -14.52 1.57 10.76
C ILE A 29 -15.44 0.35 10.65
N GLU A 30 -16.74 0.55 10.88
CA GLU A 30 -17.79 -0.47 10.73
C GLU A 30 -17.93 -0.92 9.29
N ALA A 31 -17.98 0.03 8.34
CA ALA A 31 -18.01 -0.27 6.91
C ALA A 31 -16.73 -1.00 6.47
N ALA A 32 -15.55 -0.56 6.95
CA ALA A 32 -14.28 -1.20 6.66
C ALA A 32 -14.22 -2.65 7.17
N LYS A 33 -14.71 -2.91 8.41
CA LYS A 33 -14.78 -4.25 8.98
C LYS A 33 -15.66 -5.17 8.15
N VAL A 34 -16.88 -4.72 7.85
CA VAL A 34 -17.83 -5.52 7.05
C VAL A 34 -17.26 -5.80 5.66
N ALA A 35 -16.66 -4.82 5.00
CA ALA A 35 -16.02 -5.02 3.70
C ALA A 35 -14.90 -6.08 3.79
N ALA A 36 -14.02 -6.02 4.81
CA ALA A 36 -12.96 -6.99 5.02
C ALA A 36 -13.50 -8.39 5.33
N ASP A 37 -14.52 -8.52 6.20
CA ASP A 37 -15.20 -9.78 6.53
C ASP A 37 -15.86 -10.42 5.30
N ARG A 38 -16.25 -9.60 4.33
CA ARG A 38 -16.79 -10.03 3.03
C ARG A 38 -15.70 -10.32 1.98
N GLY A 39 -14.43 -10.22 2.35
CA GLY A 39 -13.28 -10.53 1.49
C GLY A 39 -12.83 -9.39 0.57
N LEU A 40 -13.32 -8.15 0.76
CA LEU A 40 -12.83 -6.99 0.03
C LEU A 40 -11.48 -6.54 0.61
N MET A 41 -10.56 -6.14 -0.25
CA MET A 41 -9.32 -5.51 0.18
C MET A 41 -9.56 -4.02 0.48
N ILE A 42 -9.19 -3.58 1.66
CA ILE A 42 -9.35 -2.18 2.07
C ILE A 42 -8.18 -1.35 1.57
N ALA A 43 -8.45 -0.32 0.77
CA ALA A 43 -7.47 0.64 0.28
C ALA A 43 -7.64 2.00 0.98
N MET A 44 -6.53 2.57 1.46
CA MET A 44 -6.51 3.91 2.07
C MET A 44 -5.43 4.77 1.42
N GLY A 45 -5.64 6.09 1.45
CA GLY A 45 -4.72 7.05 0.87
C GLY A 45 -3.41 7.18 1.65
N ALA A 46 -2.27 7.12 0.94
CA ALA A 46 -0.96 7.37 1.53
C ALA A 46 -0.85 8.79 2.16
N PRO A 47 -1.42 9.85 1.58
CA PRO A 47 -1.46 11.16 2.24
C PRO A 47 -2.17 11.15 3.59
N ASN A 48 -3.26 10.39 3.73
CA ASN A 48 -3.96 10.19 4.99
C ASN A 48 -3.07 9.46 6.02
N ALA A 49 -2.44 8.35 5.62
CA ALA A 49 -1.52 7.59 6.47
C ALA A 49 -0.31 8.45 6.91
N MET A 50 0.28 9.23 6.00
CA MET A 50 1.40 10.11 6.28
C MET A 50 1.04 11.17 7.34
N ARG A 51 -0.10 11.85 7.20
CA ARG A 51 -0.55 12.88 8.15
C ARG A 51 -1.09 12.30 9.46
N GLY A 52 -1.65 11.11 9.43
CA GLY A 52 -2.27 10.46 10.59
C GLY A 52 -3.74 10.83 10.80
N GLN A 53 -4.34 11.59 9.90
CA GLN A 53 -5.74 12.00 9.96
C GLN A 53 -6.32 12.26 8.57
N SER A 54 -7.64 12.13 8.43
CA SER A 54 -8.38 12.55 7.25
C SER A 54 -8.62 14.07 7.25
N TYR A 55 -8.65 14.71 6.09
CA TYR A 55 -9.05 16.12 5.97
C TYR A 55 -10.53 16.34 6.29
N SER A 56 -11.37 15.39 5.93
CA SER A 56 -12.84 15.47 6.13
C SER A 56 -13.30 14.92 7.49
N GLY A 57 -12.39 14.56 8.39
CA GLY A 57 -12.75 13.93 9.66
C GLY A 57 -13.20 12.47 9.53
N ASN A 58 -13.10 11.88 8.34
CA ASN A 58 -13.40 10.48 8.08
C ASN A 58 -12.33 9.56 8.68
N LEU A 59 -12.49 8.25 8.49
CA LEU A 59 -11.61 7.21 9.01
C LEU A 59 -10.14 7.44 8.68
N SER A 60 -9.27 7.32 9.68
CA SER A 60 -7.83 7.44 9.51
C SER A 60 -7.23 6.13 8.97
N ALA A 61 -6.33 6.22 8.00
CA ALA A 61 -5.58 5.06 7.50
C ALA A 61 -4.74 4.38 8.60
N ARG A 62 -4.30 5.13 9.61
CA ARG A 62 -3.59 4.56 10.76
C ARG A 62 -4.51 3.75 11.68
N ASP A 63 -5.76 4.18 11.85
CA ASP A 63 -6.74 3.42 12.64
C ASP A 63 -7.14 2.13 11.92
N VAL A 64 -7.30 2.18 10.59
CA VAL A 64 -7.53 1.00 9.75
C VAL A 64 -6.35 0.03 9.85
N HIS A 65 -5.11 0.54 9.80
CA HIS A 65 -3.91 -0.27 9.96
C HIS A 65 -3.79 -0.88 11.36
N ALA A 66 -4.04 -0.09 12.41
CA ALA A 66 -4.01 -0.58 13.79
C ALA A 66 -5.07 -1.66 14.06
N ALA A 67 -6.21 -1.59 13.36
CA ALA A 67 -7.25 -2.62 13.39
C ALA A 67 -6.91 -3.87 12.55
N GLY A 68 -5.78 -3.90 11.84
CA GLY A 68 -5.38 -5.01 10.96
C GLY A 68 -6.19 -5.12 9.68
N LEU A 69 -6.89 -4.06 9.29
CA LEU A 69 -7.79 -4.03 8.15
C LEU A 69 -7.18 -3.42 6.88
N LEU A 70 -6.03 -2.73 6.98
CA LEU A 70 -5.42 -2.06 5.84
C LEU A 70 -4.71 -3.07 4.94
N HIS A 71 -5.12 -3.13 3.68
CA HIS A 71 -4.54 -4.03 2.68
C HIS A 71 -3.72 -3.30 1.61
N ILE A 72 -4.14 -2.09 1.21
CA ILE A 72 -3.55 -1.34 0.10
C ILE A 72 -3.33 0.12 0.50
N LEU A 73 -2.15 0.67 0.17
CA LEU A 73 -1.88 2.10 0.14
C LEU A 73 -2.00 2.63 -1.29
N ALA A 74 -2.95 3.53 -1.51
CA ALA A 74 -3.11 4.24 -2.77
C ALA A 74 -2.35 5.57 -2.73
N ALA A 75 -1.72 5.95 -3.84
CA ALA A 75 -0.99 7.23 -3.93
C ALA A 75 -1.91 8.44 -3.83
N ASP A 76 -3.16 8.25 -4.28
CA ASP A 76 -4.17 9.31 -4.34
C ASP A 76 -3.64 10.53 -5.13
N TYR A 77 -3.91 11.75 -4.71
CA TYR A 77 -3.45 12.98 -5.34
C TYR A 77 -1.97 13.32 -5.07
N HIS A 78 -1.25 12.56 -4.22
CA HIS A 78 0.11 12.87 -3.82
C HIS A 78 1.03 11.63 -3.84
N PRO A 79 1.56 11.22 -5.01
CA PRO A 79 2.40 10.02 -5.16
C PRO A 79 3.62 10.00 -4.23
N ALA A 80 4.21 11.17 -3.93
CA ALA A 80 5.36 11.28 -3.03
C ALA A 80 5.03 10.89 -1.57
N ALA A 81 3.76 10.75 -1.20
CA ALA A 81 3.35 10.32 0.14
C ALA A 81 3.58 8.82 0.41
N ILE A 82 3.78 7.98 -0.60
CA ILE A 82 3.91 6.52 -0.42
C ILE A 82 5.04 6.16 0.55
N LEU A 83 6.27 6.62 0.32
CA LEU A 83 7.40 6.29 1.19
C LEU A 83 7.25 6.86 2.61
N PRO A 84 6.86 8.14 2.82
CA PRO A 84 6.51 8.65 4.16
C PRO A 84 5.37 7.87 4.84
N ALA A 85 4.36 7.41 4.10
CA ALA A 85 3.27 6.62 4.66
C ALA A 85 3.77 5.24 5.13
N ILE A 86 4.57 4.54 4.33
CA ILE A 86 5.23 3.28 4.71
C ILE A 86 6.00 3.48 6.02
N LYS A 87 6.82 4.54 6.10
CA LYS A 87 7.57 4.87 7.32
C LYS A 87 6.67 5.11 8.52
N ALA A 88 5.53 5.78 8.34
CA ALA A 88 4.58 6.05 9.41
C ALA A 88 3.86 4.77 9.91
N LEU A 89 3.68 3.78 9.04
CA LEU A 89 2.96 2.53 9.33
C LEU A 89 3.86 1.39 9.79
N GLN A 90 5.18 1.45 9.55
CA GLN A 90 6.10 0.34 9.88
C GLN A 90 6.15 0.00 11.37
N GLY A 91 5.78 0.95 12.27
CA GLY A 91 5.85 0.73 13.71
C GLY A 91 7.27 0.41 14.21
N HIS A 92 7.37 -0.27 15.36
CA HIS A 92 8.64 -0.67 15.99
C HIS A 92 8.91 -2.18 15.91
N ARG A 93 8.11 -2.95 15.16
CA ARG A 93 8.29 -4.39 14.99
C ARG A 93 9.44 -4.67 14.01
N PRO A 94 10.21 -5.75 14.19
CA PRO A 94 11.30 -6.10 13.26
C PRO A 94 10.86 -6.30 11.81
N ASP A 95 9.66 -6.84 11.60
CA ASP A 95 9.03 -7.12 10.31
C ASP A 95 8.15 -5.97 9.79
N GLY A 96 7.97 -4.92 10.59
CA GLY A 96 7.02 -3.83 10.32
C GLY A 96 7.29 -3.09 9.02
N LEU A 97 8.56 -2.89 8.64
CA LEU A 97 8.90 -2.29 7.34
C LEU A 97 8.44 -3.17 6.18
N ALA A 98 8.70 -4.47 6.25
CA ALA A 98 8.30 -5.41 5.19
C ALA A 98 6.76 -5.49 5.08
N GLU A 99 6.06 -5.52 6.22
CA GLU A 99 4.59 -5.48 6.24
C GLU A 99 4.06 -4.17 5.60
N ALA A 100 4.60 -3.01 5.98
CA ALA A 100 4.19 -1.73 5.42
C ALA A 100 4.51 -1.59 3.92
N VAL A 101 5.64 -2.13 3.45
CA VAL A 101 5.99 -2.14 2.02
C VAL A 101 5.00 -2.99 1.22
N ARG A 102 4.53 -4.12 1.75
CA ARG A 102 3.52 -4.96 1.07
C ARG A 102 2.24 -4.21 0.72
N LEU A 103 1.85 -3.23 1.55
CA LEU A 103 0.67 -2.40 1.29
C LEU A 103 0.77 -1.59 -0.01
N ALA A 104 1.98 -1.27 -0.46
CA ALA A 104 2.23 -0.49 -1.67
C ALA A 104 2.83 -1.32 -2.82
N SER A 105 3.09 -2.62 -2.63
CA SER A 105 3.74 -3.48 -3.62
C SER A 105 2.97 -4.79 -3.86
N LEU A 106 3.14 -5.78 -3.01
CA LEU A 106 2.61 -7.14 -3.19
C LEU A 106 1.08 -7.16 -3.16
N ASN A 107 0.48 -6.50 -2.18
CA ASN A 107 -0.96 -6.53 -1.99
C ASN A 107 -1.73 -5.88 -3.16
N PRO A 108 -1.37 -4.67 -3.64
CA PRO A 108 -2.02 -4.10 -4.82
C PRO A 108 -1.76 -4.92 -6.09
N ALA A 109 -0.58 -5.51 -6.26
CA ALA A 109 -0.31 -6.40 -7.38
C ALA A 109 -1.28 -7.60 -7.38
N ARG A 110 -1.44 -8.26 -6.23
CA ARG A 110 -2.38 -9.39 -6.07
C ARG A 110 -3.83 -8.98 -6.28
N ALA A 111 -4.25 -7.82 -5.75
CA ALA A 111 -5.60 -7.30 -5.92
C ALA A 111 -5.96 -7.07 -7.39
N LEU A 112 -4.96 -6.76 -8.22
CA LEU A 112 -5.10 -6.56 -9.66
C LEU A 112 -4.82 -7.83 -10.50
N GLY A 113 -4.56 -8.97 -9.85
CA GLY A 113 -4.25 -10.22 -10.53
C GLY A 113 -2.87 -10.24 -11.21
N LEU A 114 -1.97 -9.35 -10.82
CA LEU A 114 -0.59 -9.30 -11.32
C LEU A 114 0.26 -10.30 -10.54
N THR A 115 0.69 -11.38 -11.18
CA THR A 115 1.41 -12.48 -10.54
C THR A 115 2.92 -12.43 -10.76
N ASP A 116 3.39 -11.52 -11.62
CA ASP A 116 4.78 -11.41 -12.06
C ASP A 116 5.57 -10.32 -11.33
N ARG A 117 4.96 -9.64 -10.33
CA ARG A 117 5.55 -8.49 -9.62
C ARG A 117 5.00 -8.32 -8.21
N GLY A 118 5.55 -7.33 -7.46
CA GLY A 118 5.12 -6.97 -6.12
C GLY A 118 6.03 -7.47 -5.02
N GLU A 119 6.92 -8.40 -5.33
CA GLU A 119 7.95 -8.90 -4.43
C GLU A 119 9.26 -9.17 -5.19
N VAL A 120 10.37 -9.27 -4.48
CA VAL A 120 11.67 -9.62 -5.05
C VAL A 120 11.86 -11.13 -4.90
N ALA A 121 11.72 -11.86 -6.02
CA ALA A 121 11.88 -13.30 -6.07
C ALA A 121 12.43 -13.73 -7.45
N PRO A 122 13.04 -14.94 -7.57
CA PRO A 122 13.43 -15.46 -8.88
C PRO A 122 12.25 -15.47 -9.86
N GLU A 123 12.53 -15.21 -11.13
CA GLU A 123 11.56 -15.18 -12.23
C GLU A 123 10.51 -14.06 -12.17
N MET A 124 10.51 -13.25 -11.10
CA MET A 124 9.67 -12.06 -11.03
C MET A 124 10.23 -10.92 -11.87
N ARG A 125 9.33 -10.10 -12.38
CA ARG A 125 9.67 -8.90 -13.12
C ARG A 125 10.42 -7.92 -12.20
N ALA A 126 11.60 -7.50 -12.62
CA ALA A 126 12.46 -6.58 -11.87
C ALA A 126 11.97 -5.12 -11.99
N ASP A 127 10.79 -4.85 -11.42
CA ASP A 127 10.29 -3.50 -11.15
C ASP A 127 10.65 -3.17 -9.69
N ILE A 128 11.81 -2.54 -9.49
CA ILE A 128 12.44 -2.41 -8.16
C ILE A 128 12.75 -0.94 -7.87
N CYS A 129 12.42 -0.49 -6.66
CA CYS A 129 12.84 0.79 -6.13
C CYS A 129 13.84 0.56 -4.98
N ILE A 130 15.06 1.08 -5.14
CA ILE A 130 16.12 1.04 -4.12
C ILE A 130 16.10 2.37 -3.38
N ILE A 131 16.00 2.31 -2.04
CA ILE A 131 15.98 3.48 -1.16
C ILE A 131 17.16 3.45 -0.18
N ASP A 132 17.63 4.62 0.23
CA ASP A 132 18.65 4.76 1.29
C ASP A 132 18.04 4.69 2.70
N ALA A 133 18.89 4.72 3.71
CA ALA A 133 18.47 4.71 5.12
C ALA A 133 17.60 5.92 5.52
N ASN A 134 17.61 6.99 4.72
CA ASN A 134 16.77 8.17 4.91
C ASN A 134 15.46 8.12 4.11
N ASN A 135 15.14 6.95 3.51
CA ASN A 135 13.99 6.75 2.61
C ASN A 135 14.01 7.61 1.34
N ARG A 136 15.19 7.98 0.84
CA ARG A 136 15.33 8.66 -0.46
C ARG A 136 15.56 7.62 -1.54
N ILE A 137 14.92 7.81 -2.69
CA ILE A 137 15.10 6.93 -3.84
C ILE A 137 16.53 7.09 -4.35
N VAL A 138 17.26 5.99 -4.42
CA VAL A 138 18.61 5.89 -4.99
C VAL A 138 18.53 5.49 -6.45
N THR A 139 17.78 4.43 -6.74
CA THR A 139 17.62 3.89 -8.10
C THR A 139 16.25 3.28 -8.26
N THR A 140 15.68 3.42 -9.45
CA THR A 140 14.46 2.72 -9.85
C THR A 140 14.72 1.91 -11.12
N LEU A 141 14.32 0.64 -11.09
CA LEU A 141 14.37 -0.25 -12.23
C LEU A 141 12.96 -0.54 -12.73
N SER A 142 12.82 -0.65 -14.04
CA SER A 142 11.62 -1.19 -14.68
C SER A 142 12.03 -2.28 -15.64
N LYS A 143 11.50 -3.49 -15.47
CA LYS A 143 11.88 -4.69 -16.24
C LYS A 143 13.40 -4.96 -16.23
N GLY A 144 14.08 -4.63 -15.12
CA GLY A 144 15.51 -4.78 -14.98
C GLY A 144 16.37 -3.65 -15.55
N GLU A 145 15.76 -2.68 -16.24
CA GLU A 145 16.46 -1.51 -16.78
C GLU A 145 16.39 -0.33 -15.80
N ILE A 146 17.51 0.35 -15.58
CA ILE A 146 17.55 1.55 -14.73
C ILE A 146 16.83 2.69 -15.45
N ILE A 147 15.75 3.17 -14.87
CA ILE A 147 14.98 4.31 -15.38
C ILE A 147 15.20 5.60 -14.59
N PHE A 148 15.78 5.48 -13.38
CA PHE A 148 16.14 6.61 -12.54
C PHE A 148 17.32 6.25 -11.64
N THR A 149 18.25 7.21 -11.43
CA THR A 149 19.27 7.18 -10.38
C THR A 149 19.57 8.58 -9.89
N ASN A 150 19.82 8.72 -8.57
CA ASN A 150 20.26 9.97 -7.97
C ASN A 150 21.80 10.12 -7.95
N GLY A 151 22.52 9.19 -8.57
CA GLY A 151 23.99 9.17 -8.62
C GLY A 151 24.68 8.60 -7.37
N THR A 152 23.96 8.19 -6.35
CA THR A 152 24.55 7.51 -5.18
C THR A 152 25.02 6.11 -5.59
N PRO A 153 26.30 5.72 -5.35
CA PRO A 153 26.76 4.38 -5.62
C PRO A 153 25.98 3.34 -4.80
N ILE A 154 25.55 2.28 -5.45
CA ILE A 154 25.01 1.11 -4.75
C ILE A 154 26.20 0.26 -4.32
N PRO A 155 26.40 0.00 -3.00
CA PRO A 155 27.47 -0.88 -2.56
C PRO A 155 27.28 -2.27 -3.16
N MET A 156 28.19 -2.69 -4.03
CA MET A 156 28.25 -4.05 -4.52
C MET A 156 29.20 -4.80 -3.59
N GLU A 157 28.70 -5.70 -2.76
CA GLU A 157 29.59 -6.63 -2.08
C GLU A 157 30.28 -7.49 -3.16
N PRO A 158 31.61 -7.65 -3.08
CA PRO A 158 32.29 -8.56 -3.99
C PRO A 158 31.71 -9.96 -3.79
N LYS A 159 31.32 -10.61 -4.89
CA LYS A 159 30.92 -12.03 -4.84
C LYS A 159 32.09 -12.81 -4.24
N ALA A 160 31.85 -13.43 -3.09
CA ALA A 160 32.79 -14.38 -2.49
C ALA A 160 32.99 -15.60 -3.39
#